data_33a8cd482532012dcf1d1abba6971774
#
_entry.id   33a8cd482532012dcf1d1abba6971774
#
_cell.length_a   1.000
_cell.length_b   1.000
_cell.length_c   1.000
_cell.angle_alpha   90.00
_cell.angle_beta   90.00
_cell.angle_gamma   90.00
#
_symmetry.space_group_name_H-M   'P 1'
#
loop_
_entity.id
_entity.type
_entity.pdbx_description
1 polymer ?
#
loop_
_entity_poly.entity_id
_entity_poly.type
_entity_poly.pdbx_seq_one_letter_code
_entity_poly.pdbx_strand_id
1 'polypeptide(L)'
;ILQGPHAVGRVIARPFTGTGAGHFTRTPRRHDFSLEPTGVTMLDQLKAAGLDTLAVGKIEDIFCMRGITQSVHSAGNPACLQSLMDDLAGDFTGLCFVNLVDFDMTYGHRRDVAGYAQALRDFDAFLPNILGAMGDHDLLLITADHGCDPTWTGTDHTRERVPLLCWHRGMRRAIDLGVRNT
;
A
#
# COMPACT_ATOMS: atom_id res chain seq x y z
N ILE A 1 13.90 -14.74 -13.76
CA ILE A 1 12.46 -15.02 -13.51
C ILE A 1 11.95 -15.84 -14.68
N LEU A 2 11.00 -16.76 -14.44
CA LEU A 2 10.42 -17.65 -15.44
C LEU A 2 9.74 -16.85 -16.56
N GLN A 3 9.96 -17.24 -17.82
CA GLN A 3 9.40 -16.58 -19.00
C GLN A 3 8.58 -17.56 -19.84
N GLY A 4 7.82 -17.03 -20.81
CA GLY A 4 6.99 -17.82 -21.71
C GLY A 4 5.86 -18.56 -20.99
N PRO A 5 5.55 -19.82 -21.36
CA PRO A 5 4.43 -20.58 -20.79
C PRO A 5 4.56 -20.85 -19.28
N HIS A 6 5.72 -20.64 -18.70
CA HIS A 6 5.99 -20.81 -17.27
C HIS A 6 6.13 -19.46 -16.55
N ALA A 7 5.76 -18.36 -17.16
CA ALA A 7 5.82 -17.04 -16.54
C ALA A 7 4.90 -16.96 -15.33
N VAL A 8 5.43 -16.41 -14.25
CA VAL A 8 4.67 -16.11 -13.02
C VAL A 8 4.89 -14.65 -12.65
N GLY A 9 3.84 -14.01 -12.14
CA GLY A 9 3.90 -12.59 -11.79
C GLY A 9 4.85 -12.28 -10.64
N ARG A 10 5.07 -13.25 -9.73
CA ARG A 10 5.95 -13.07 -8.58
C ARG A 10 6.49 -14.40 -8.08
N VAL A 11 7.77 -14.42 -7.69
CA VAL A 11 8.42 -15.51 -6.97
C VAL A 11 8.91 -14.99 -5.63
N ILE A 12 8.54 -15.64 -4.54
CA ILE A 12 8.91 -15.20 -3.19
C ILE A 12 9.95 -16.18 -2.61
N ALA A 13 11.14 -15.68 -2.32
CA ALA A 13 12.13 -16.39 -1.52
C ALA A 13 11.87 -16.11 -0.03
N ARG A 14 11.73 -17.18 0.75
CA ARG A 14 11.55 -17.10 2.22
C ARG A 14 12.62 -17.92 2.91
N PRO A 15 13.85 -17.40 3.04
CA PRO A 15 14.95 -18.14 3.69
C PRO A 15 14.62 -18.45 5.15
N PHE A 16 15.07 -19.62 5.59
CA PHE A 16 14.91 -20.08 6.95
C PHE A 16 16.22 -20.73 7.45
N THR A 17 16.35 -20.81 8.75
CA THR A 17 17.43 -21.54 9.43
C THR A 17 16.82 -22.69 10.25
N GLY A 18 17.59 -23.71 10.55
CA GLY A 18 17.18 -24.87 11.32
C GLY A 18 17.76 -26.16 10.80
N THR A 19 17.75 -27.20 11.63
CA THR A 19 18.41 -28.49 11.36
C THR A 19 17.43 -29.63 11.09
N GLY A 20 16.11 -29.38 11.16
CA GLY A 20 15.13 -30.43 10.94
C GLY A 20 13.68 -29.97 11.12
N ALA A 21 12.73 -30.84 10.83
CA ALA A 21 11.31 -30.59 10.97
C ALA A 21 10.94 -30.13 12.40
N GLY A 22 10.12 -29.10 12.52
CA GLY A 22 9.73 -28.47 13.79
C GLY A 22 10.74 -27.47 14.35
N HIS A 23 11.94 -27.34 13.77
CA HIS A 23 13.00 -26.46 14.23
C HIS A 23 13.39 -25.39 13.20
N PHE A 24 12.54 -25.14 12.22
CA PHE A 24 12.78 -24.11 11.22
C PHE A 24 12.28 -22.74 11.69
N THR A 25 13.17 -21.73 11.61
CA THR A 25 12.86 -20.35 11.90
C THR A 25 13.05 -19.51 10.64
N ARG A 26 12.02 -18.73 10.26
CA ARG A 26 12.12 -17.80 9.12
C ARG A 26 13.12 -16.69 9.44
N THR A 27 13.93 -16.35 8.45
CA THR A 27 14.84 -15.21 8.57
C THR A 27 14.16 -13.92 8.03
N PRO A 28 14.67 -12.74 8.36
CA PRO A 28 14.19 -11.48 7.79
C PRO A 28 14.60 -11.28 6.32
N ARG A 29 15.33 -12.22 5.72
CA ARG A 29 15.83 -12.14 4.32
C ARG A 29 14.77 -12.55 3.30
N ARG A 30 13.51 -12.25 3.53
CA ARG A 30 12.49 -12.42 2.49
C ARG A 30 12.85 -11.53 1.31
N HIS A 31 12.71 -12.07 0.10
CA HIS A 31 12.89 -11.32 -1.12
C HIS A 31 11.80 -11.70 -2.13
N ASP A 32 11.15 -10.70 -2.67
CA ASP A 32 10.10 -10.85 -3.67
C ASP A 32 10.68 -10.50 -5.05
N PHE A 33 10.70 -11.46 -5.95
CA PHE A 33 11.06 -11.28 -7.37
C PHE A 33 9.76 -11.08 -8.14
N SER A 34 9.35 -9.84 -8.32
CA SER A 34 8.16 -9.47 -9.08
C SER A 34 8.50 -9.23 -10.55
N LEU A 35 7.53 -9.41 -11.44
CA LEU A 35 7.60 -8.87 -12.79
C LEU A 35 7.34 -7.37 -12.74
N GLU A 36 8.07 -6.63 -13.56
CA GLU A 36 7.75 -5.22 -13.78
C GLU A 36 6.35 -5.08 -14.40
N PRO A 37 5.67 -3.95 -14.19
CA PRO A 37 4.44 -3.65 -14.87
C PRO A 37 4.56 -3.83 -16.38
N THR A 38 3.61 -4.50 -17.00
CA THR A 38 3.64 -4.87 -18.42
C THR A 38 3.39 -3.71 -19.37
N GLY A 39 2.89 -2.59 -18.86
CA GLY A 39 2.59 -1.37 -19.60
C GLY A 39 3.15 -0.13 -18.93
N VAL A 40 2.95 1.01 -19.55
CA VAL A 40 3.26 2.33 -18.95
C VAL A 40 2.27 2.60 -17.84
N THR A 41 2.76 2.85 -16.64
CA THR A 41 1.96 3.18 -15.46
C THR A 41 1.82 4.69 -15.28
N MET A 42 0.92 5.11 -14.39
CA MET A 42 0.84 6.51 -13.96
C MET A 42 2.15 7.00 -13.33
N LEU A 43 2.85 6.12 -12.56
CA LEU A 43 4.14 6.46 -11.98
C LEU A 43 5.19 6.77 -13.06
N ASP A 44 5.22 5.98 -14.15
CA ASP A 44 6.11 6.25 -15.29
C ASP A 44 5.80 7.62 -15.92
N GLN A 45 4.52 7.96 -16.09
CA GLN A 45 4.09 9.21 -16.70
C GLN A 45 4.44 10.42 -15.83
N LEU A 46 4.21 10.33 -14.52
CA LEU A 46 4.57 11.39 -13.56
C LEU A 46 6.08 11.64 -13.58
N LYS A 47 6.86 10.56 -13.46
CA LYS A 47 8.34 10.65 -13.51
C LYS A 47 8.83 11.23 -14.83
N ALA A 48 8.25 10.82 -15.96
CA ALA A 48 8.60 11.34 -17.28
C ALA A 48 8.25 12.83 -17.43
N ALA A 49 7.22 13.30 -16.72
CA ALA A 49 6.85 14.71 -16.63
C ALA A 49 7.72 15.53 -15.66
N GLY A 50 8.73 14.91 -15.04
CA GLY A 50 9.61 15.57 -14.07
C GLY A 50 8.97 15.78 -12.69
N LEU A 51 7.88 15.05 -12.41
CA LEU A 51 7.19 15.09 -11.12
C LEU A 51 7.72 14.01 -10.18
N ASP A 52 7.58 14.25 -8.88
CA ASP A 52 7.96 13.29 -7.86
C ASP A 52 6.95 12.15 -7.75
N THR A 53 7.47 10.97 -7.49
CA THR A 53 6.70 9.76 -7.18
C THR A 53 7.31 9.12 -5.94
N LEU A 54 6.79 9.52 -4.78
CA LEU A 54 7.23 9.04 -3.49
C LEU A 54 6.45 7.76 -3.13
N ALA A 55 7.15 6.73 -2.73
CA ALA A 55 6.59 5.43 -2.43
C ALA A 55 6.85 5.04 -0.97
N VAL A 56 5.79 4.72 -0.23
CA VAL A 56 5.90 4.30 1.18
C VAL A 56 5.30 2.90 1.35
N GLY A 57 5.96 2.06 2.11
CA GLY A 57 5.55 0.68 2.37
C GLY A 57 5.98 -0.27 1.24
N LYS A 58 5.03 -1.06 0.69
CA LYS A 58 5.32 -2.06 -0.35
C LYS A 58 5.24 -1.55 -1.79
N ILE A 59 5.01 -0.28 -2.01
CA ILE A 59 4.81 0.26 -3.36
C ILE A 59 6.03 0.00 -4.24
N GLU A 60 7.24 0.15 -3.71
CA GLU A 60 8.47 -0.15 -4.45
C GLU A 60 8.55 -1.60 -4.94
N ASP A 61 8.14 -2.56 -4.10
CA ASP A 61 8.14 -3.97 -4.43
C ASP A 61 7.08 -4.29 -5.51
N ILE A 62 5.91 -3.67 -5.42
CA ILE A 62 4.79 -3.88 -6.35
C ILE A 62 5.16 -3.40 -7.75
N PHE A 63 5.79 -2.22 -7.85
CA PHE A 63 6.16 -1.60 -9.12
C PHE A 63 7.61 -1.88 -9.53
N CYS A 64 8.36 -2.72 -8.79
CA CYS A 64 9.78 -3.02 -9.03
C CYS A 64 10.65 -1.75 -9.18
N MET A 65 10.39 -0.74 -8.35
CA MET A 65 11.00 0.61 -8.42
C MET A 65 10.70 1.38 -9.71
N ARG A 66 9.94 0.82 -10.64
CA ARG A 66 9.64 1.45 -11.91
C ARG A 66 8.73 2.66 -11.74
N GLY A 67 9.13 3.78 -12.29
CA GLY A 67 8.39 5.04 -12.20
C GLY A 67 8.49 5.75 -10.84
N ILE A 68 9.24 5.22 -9.87
CA ILE A 68 9.41 5.78 -8.52
C ILE A 68 10.65 6.67 -8.49
N THR A 69 10.56 7.84 -7.87
CA THR A 69 11.69 8.77 -7.67
C THR A 69 12.34 8.58 -6.32
N GLN A 70 11.56 8.30 -5.29
CA GLN A 70 12.04 8.04 -3.93
C GLN A 70 11.17 6.98 -3.25
N SER A 71 11.78 6.14 -2.42
CA SER A 71 11.08 5.08 -1.71
C SER A 71 11.53 4.97 -0.26
N VAL A 72 10.57 4.69 0.63
CA VAL A 72 10.81 4.38 2.05
C VAL A 72 10.11 3.07 2.38
N HIS A 73 10.90 2.04 2.63
CA HIS A 73 10.40 0.75 3.08
C HIS A 73 10.05 0.81 4.57
N SER A 74 8.78 1.01 4.89
CA SER A 74 8.28 1.14 6.27
C SER A 74 7.57 -0.13 6.72
N ALA A 75 7.82 -0.54 7.96
CA ALA A 75 7.24 -1.75 8.55
C ALA A 75 6.03 -1.40 9.43
N GLY A 76 4.83 -1.77 8.98
CA GLY A 76 3.58 -1.55 9.69
C GLY A 76 2.97 -0.16 9.48
N ASN A 77 1.68 -0.05 9.77
CA ASN A 77 0.92 1.18 9.54
C ASN A 77 1.48 2.41 10.27
N PRO A 78 1.90 2.34 11.55
CA PRO A 78 2.44 3.51 12.23
C PRO A 78 3.69 4.08 11.55
N ALA A 79 4.61 3.22 11.11
CA ALA A 79 5.81 3.66 10.41
C ALA A 79 5.50 4.22 9.02
N CYS A 80 4.54 3.63 8.29
CA CYS A 80 4.08 4.17 7.02
C CYS A 80 3.44 5.56 7.17
N LEU A 81 2.63 5.75 8.21
CA LEU A 81 2.01 7.05 8.51
C LEU A 81 3.06 8.11 8.92
N GLN A 82 4.09 7.71 9.67
CA GLN A 82 5.18 8.64 10.00
C GLN A 82 5.95 9.04 8.73
N SER A 83 6.29 8.09 7.86
CA SER A 83 6.95 8.38 6.60
C SER A 83 6.11 9.30 5.70
N LEU A 84 4.78 9.10 5.65
CA LEU A 84 3.88 10.03 4.96
C LEU A 84 3.96 11.44 5.54
N MET A 85 3.99 11.59 6.87
CA MET A 85 4.11 12.92 7.50
C MET A 85 5.46 13.58 7.21
N ASP A 86 6.53 12.79 7.16
CA ASP A 86 7.87 13.28 6.79
C ASP A 86 7.88 13.74 5.32
N ASP A 87 7.25 13.01 4.41
CA ASP A 87 7.08 13.40 3.00
C ASP A 87 6.24 14.69 2.87
N LEU A 88 5.10 14.78 3.60
CA LEU A 88 4.24 15.97 3.58
C LEU A 88 4.92 17.22 4.20
N ALA A 89 5.90 17.04 5.06
CA ALA A 89 6.70 18.13 5.60
C ALA A 89 7.81 18.58 4.63
N GLY A 90 8.11 17.78 3.60
CA GLY A 90 9.03 18.09 2.54
C GLY A 90 8.40 18.98 1.45
N ASP A 91 9.23 19.35 0.48
CA ASP A 91 8.80 20.09 -0.70
C ASP A 91 8.84 19.17 -1.93
N PHE A 92 7.68 18.71 -2.39
CA PHE A 92 7.56 17.88 -3.57
C PHE A 92 6.32 18.26 -4.40
N THR A 93 6.36 17.96 -5.67
CA THR A 93 5.22 18.12 -6.58
C THR A 93 5.03 16.83 -7.36
N GLY A 94 3.92 16.13 -7.12
CA GLY A 94 3.66 14.85 -7.75
C GLY A 94 2.75 13.95 -6.94
N LEU A 95 3.15 12.70 -6.71
CA LEU A 95 2.36 11.70 -6.00
C LEU A 95 3.16 11.12 -4.83
N CYS A 96 2.59 11.15 -3.63
CA CYS A 96 3.01 10.31 -2.51
C CYS A 96 2.05 9.11 -2.44
N PHE A 97 2.55 7.92 -2.71
CA PHE A 97 1.78 6.69 -2.74
C PHE A 97 2.12 5.81 -1.53
N VAL A 98 1.17 5.67 -0.62
CA VAL A 98 1.36 4.97 0.65
C VAL A 98 0.55 3.69 0.69
N ASN A 99 1.19 2.57 1.03
CA ASN A 99 0.55 1.30 1.29
C ASN A 99 0.55 0.99 2.79
N LEU A 100 -0.62 1.03 3.42
CA LEU A 100 -0.80 0.67 4.83
C LEU A 100 -0.91 -0.85 4.96
N VAL A 101 0.20 -1.51 5.19
CA VAL A 101 0.39 -2.95 5.01
C VAL A 101 -0.28 -3.84 6.06
N ASP A 102 -0.60 -3.31 7.24
CA ASP A 102 -1.07 -4.14 8.36
C ASP A 102 -2.50 -4.64 8.15
N PHE A 103 -3.34 -3.89 7.43
CA PHE A 103 -4.72 -4.31 7.15
C PHE A 103 -4.76 -5.68 6.50
N ASP A 104 -3.90 -5.93 5.53
CA ASP A 104 -3.77 -7.22 4.88
C ASP A 104 -2.90 -8.21 5.67
N MET A 105 -1.64 -7.83 5.94
CA MET A 105 -0.63 -8.75 6.46
C MET A 105 -0.85 -9.17 7.90
N THR A 106 -1.24 -8.23 8.76
CA THR A 106 -1.28 -8.43 10.21
C THR A 106 -2.66 -8.88 10.64
N TYR A 107 -3.71 -8.33 10.04
CA TYR A 107 -5.08 -8.57 10.48
C TYR A 107 -5.92 -9.37 9.48
N GLY A 108 -5.89 -9.02 8.19
CA GLY A 108 -6.73 -9.61 7.16
C GLY A 108 -6.44 -11.10 6.96
N HIS A 109 -5.24 -11.45 6.56
CA HIS A 109 -4.81 -12.85 6.37
C HIS A 109 -4.84 -13.68 7.66
N ARG A 110 -4.87 -13.06 8.82
CA ARG A 110 -4.92 -13.76 10.12
C ARG A 110 -6.31 -13.83 10.71
N ARG A 111 -7.29 -13.25 10.02
CA ARG A 111 -8.70 -13.24 10.47
C ARG A 111 -8.87 -12.60 11.85
N ASP A 112 -8.02 -11.62 12.17
CA ASP A 112 -8.11 -10.83 13.39
C ASP A 112 -9.08 -9.65 13.18
N VAL A 113 -10.36 -9.92 13.39
CA VAL A 113 -11.44 -8.93 13.24
C VAL A 113 -11.26 -7.76 14.19
N ALA A 114 -10.87 -8.04 15.44
CA ALA A 114 -10.70 -7.01 16.46
C ALA A 114 -9.51 -6.09 16.14
N GLY A 115 -8.38 -6.68 15.75
CA GLY A 115 -7.20 -5.93 15.31
C GLY A 115 -7.45 -5.12 14.05
N TYR A 116 -8.17 -5.67 13.07
CA TYR A 116 -8.56 -4.96 11.86
C TYR A 116 -9.41 -3.71 12.17
N ALA A 117 -10.43 -3.88 13.02
CA ALA A 117 -11.28 -2.79 13.46
C ALA A 117 -10.50 -1.74 14.27
N GLN A 118 -9.53 -2.17 15.08
CA GLN A 118 -8.69 -1.24 15.83
C GLN A 118 -7.78 -0.46 14.88
N ALA A 119 -7.17 -1.10 13.89
CA ALA A 119 -6.33 -0.43 12.89
C ALA A 119 -7.11 0.64 12.09
N LEU A 120 -8.39 0.39 11.79
CA LEU A 120 -9.26 1.40 11.17
C LEU A 120 -9.48 2.60 12.11
N ARG A 121 -9.73 2.37 13.41
CA ARG A 121 -9.88 3.46 14.39
C ARG A 121 -8.59 4.25 14.55
N ASP A 122 -7.44 3.58 14.57
CA ASP A 122 -6.13 4.22 14.71
C ASP A 122 -5.83 5.10 13.49
N PHE A 123 -6.16 4.62 12.29
CA PHE A 123 -6.05 5.42 11.06
C PHE A 123 -7.00 6.62 11.07
N ASP A 124 -8.27 6.42 11.44
CA ASP A 124 -9.26 7.49 11.56
C ASP A 124 -8.83 8.57 12.55
N ALA A 125 -8.30 8.16 13.70
CA ALA A 125 -7.76 9.08 14.69
C ALA A 125 -6.51 9.84 14.20
N PHE A 126 -5.73 9.26 13.29
CA PHE A 126 -4.55 9.88 12.70
C PHE A 126 -4.89 10.81 11.52
N LEU A 127 -6.01 10.58 10.83
CA LEU A 127 -6.41 11.31 9.63
C LEU A 127 -6.41 12.84 9.77
N PRO A 128 -6.83 13.44 10.91
CA PRO A 128 -6.73 14.90 11.10
C PRO A 128 -5.31 15.45 10.95
N ASN A 129 -4.28 14.67 11.30
CA ASN A 129 -2.88 15.10 11.16
C ASN A 129 -2.52 15.20 9.67
N ILE A 130 -2.93 14.22 8.86
CA ILE A 130 -2.73 14.22 7.40
C ILE A 130 -3.43 15.44 6.79
N LEU A 131 -4.72 15.62 7.10
CA LEU A 131 -5.51 16.74 6.58
C LEU A 131 -4.95 18.11 6.99
N GLY A 132 -4.38 18.19 8.20
CA GLY A 132 -3.74 19.40 8.70
C GLY A 132 -2.43 19.75 7.99
N ALA A 133 -1.66 18.73 7.57
CA ALA A 133 -0.38 18.90 6.87
C ALA A 133 -0.54 19.23 5.37
N MET A 134 -1.67 18.84 4.76
CA MET A 134 -1.93 19.09 3.34
C MET A 134 -2.12 20.56 3.01
N GLY A 135 -1.63 20.99 1.85
CA GLY A 135 -1.81 22.31 1.29
C GLY A 135 -3.16 22.51 0.57
N ASP A 136 -3.39 23.74 0.06
CA ASP A 136 -4.66 24.11 -0.59
C ASP A 136 -4.86 23.45 -1.97
N HIS A 137 -3.78 22.96 -2.59
CA HIS A 137 -3.79 22.33 -3.91
C HIS A 137 -3.64 20.81 -3.84
N ASP A 138 -3.56 20.23 -2.64
CA ASP A 138 -3.38 18.81 -2.47
C ASP A 138 -4.70 18.06 -2.54
N LEU A 139 -4.64 16.86 -3.11
CA LEU A 139 -5.74 15.92 -3.18
C LEU A 139 -5.39 14.64 -2.41
N LEU A 140 -6.19 14.30 -1.42
CA LEU A 140 -6.12 13.01 -0.74
C LEU A 140 -7.07 12.02 -1.42
N LEU A 141 -6.54 10.85 -1.75
CA LEU A 141 -7.30 9.69 -2.20
C LEU A 141 -7.08 8.55 -1.21
N ILE A 142 -8.15 7.99 -0.67
CA ILE A 142 -8.09 6.79 0.18
C ILE A 142 -8.89 5.69 -0.51
N THR A 143 -8.22 4.58 -0.76
CA THR A 143 -8.82 3.41 -1.41
C THR A 143 -8.16 2.13 -0.91
N ALA A 144 -8.48 0.99 -1.49
CA ALA A 144 -7.76 -0.27 -1.31
C ALA A 144 -7.56 -0.94 -2.66
N ASP A 145 -6.56 -1.80 -2.74
CA ASP A 145 -6.20 -2.58 -3.92
C ASP A 145 -7.09 -3.83 -4.10
N HIS A 146 -7.68 -4.33 -3.01
CA HIS A 146 -8.61 -5.46 -2.99
C HIS A 146 -9.44 -5.48 -1.70
N GLY A 147 -10.47 -6.33 -1.69
CA GLY A 147 -11.23 -6.66 -0.49
C GLY A 147 -10.43 -7.58 0.44
N CYS A 148 -10.65 -7.44 1.73
CA CYS A 148 -10.08 -8.33 2.75
C CYS A 148 -11.01 -8.38 3.96
N ASP A 149 -12.07 -9.21 3.88
CA ASP A 149 -13.00 -9.41 5.00
C ASP A 149 -12.39 -10.38 6.02
N PRO A 150 -12.00 -9.90 7.22
CA PRO A 150 -11.41 -10.76 8.23
C PRO A 150 -12.41 -11.73 8.87
N THR A 151 -13.71 -11.63 8.55
CA THR A 151 -14.74 -12.57 9.02
C THR A 151 -14.95 -13.74 8.06
N TRP A 152 -14.43 -13.65 6.83
CA TRP A 152 -14.59 -14.70 5.81
C TRP A 152 -13.73 -15.92 6.12
N THR A 153 -14.12 -17.08 5.58
CA THR A 153 -13.38 -18.35 5.75
C THR A 153 -12.10 -18.37 4.89
N GLY A 154 -11.09 -19.13 5.33
CA GLY A 154 -9.80 -19.20 4.63
C GLY A 154 -8.88 -18.02 4.94
N THR A 155 -7.79 -17.88 4.19
CA THR A 155 -6.74 -16.88 4.40
C THR A 155 -6.49 -16.00 3.19
N ASP A 156 -7.27 -16.16 2.13
CA ASP A 156 -7.14 -15.39 0.89
C ASP A 156 -7.87 -14.05 0.96
N HIS A 157 -7.58 -13.19 0.00
CA HIS A 157 -8.33 -11.94 -0.20
C HIS A 157 -9.78 -12.24 -0.54
N THR A 158 -10.63 -11.27 -0.31
CA THR A 158 -12.08 -11.38 -0.55
C THR A 158 -12.54 -10.41 -1.63
N ARG A 159 -13.81 -10.44 -2.01
CA ARG A 159 -14.31 -9.79 -3.24
C ARG A 159 -15.23 -8.59 -2.96
N GLU A 160 -15.13 -8.02 -1.78
CA GLU A 160 -15.89 -6.83 -1.42
C GLU A 160 -15.43 -5.63 -2.24
N ARG A 161 -16.35 -4.71 -2.44
CA ARG A 161 -16.03 -3.40 -3.01
C ARG A 161 -15.12 -2.64 -2.06
N VAL A 162 -14.13 -1.96 -2.63
CA VAL A 162 -13.22 -1.11 -1.86
C VAL A 162 -13.77 0.33 -1.78
N PRO A 163 -13.45 1.08 -0.71
CA PRO A 163 -13.82 2.48 -0.62
C PRO A 163 -13.08 3.30 -1.66
N LEU A 164 -13.66 4.41 -2.08
CA LEU A 164 -12.99 5.48 -2.81
C LEU A 164 -13.39 6.79 -2.16
N LEU A 165 -12.52 7.33 -1.31
CA LEU A 165 -12.70 8.60 -0.64
C LEU A 165 -11.76 9.63 -1.23
N CYS A 166 -12.29 10.79 -1.58
CA CYS A 166 -11.53 11.92 -2.13
C CYS A 166 -11.74 13.14 -1.25
N TRP A 167 -10.66 13.82 -0.92
CA TRP A 167 -10.72 15.05 -0.15
C TRP A 167 -9.68 16.07 -0.61
N HIS A 168 -10.08 17.33 -0.64
CA HIS A 168 -9.17 18.46 -0.70
C HIS A 168 -9.75 19.65 0.11
N ARG A 169 -8.90 20.57 0.53
CA ARG A 169 -9.26 21.67 1.45
C ARG A 169 -10.39 22.57 0.94
N GLY A 170 -10.53 22.72 -0.36
CA GLY A 170 -11.58 23.52 -1.00
C GLY A 170 -12.96 22.85 -1.08
N MET A 171 -13.11 21.60 -0.65
CA MET A 171 -14.40 20.90 -0.68
C MET A 171 -15.36 21.48 0.37
N ARG A 172 -16.51 21.98 -0.08
CA ARG A 172 -17.52 22.62 0.78
C ARG A 172 -18.69 21.70 1.14
N ARG A 173 -18.81 20.55 0.49
CA ARG A 173 -19.87 19.57 0.70
C ARG A 173 -19.40 18.17 0.32
N ALA A 174 -19.96 17.17 0.99
CA ALA A 174 -19.82 15.80 0.56
C ALA A 174 -20.59 15.56 -0.75
N ILE A 175 -19.99 14.77 -1.64
CA ILE A 175 -20.59 14.35 -2.91
C ILE A 175 -20.52 12.83 -2.95
N ASP A 176 -21.68 12.19 -3.15
CA ASP A 176 -21.72 10.75 -3.39
C ASP A 176 -21.28 10.47 -4.84
N LEU A 177 -20.15 9.80 -4.99
CA LEU A 177 -19.62 9.38 -6.29
C LEU A 177 -20.33 8.13 -6.84
N GLY A 178 -21.17 7.51 -6.04
CA GLY A 178 -21.83 6.25 -6.36
C GLY A 178 -20.85 5.09 -6.54
N VAL A 179 -21.39 3.96 -6.99
CA VAL A 179 -20.61 2.76 -7.27
C VAL A 179 -19.94 2.90 -8.64
N ARG A 180 -18.63 2.63 -8.69
CA ARG A 180 -17.84 2.59 -9.93
C ARG A 180 -17.46 1.16 -10.26
N ASN A 181 -17.46 0.83 -11.54
CA ASN A 181 -16.87 -0.39 -12.08
C ASN A 181 -15.56 0.02 -12.74
N THR A 182 -14.47 -0.58 -12.30
CA THR A 182 -13.13 -0.43 -12.90
C THR A 182 -12.77 -1.67 -13.70
#